data_15fedbaa7bfc55e43a94912c7214bd72
#
_entry.id   15fedbaa7bfc55e43a94912c7214bd72
#
_cell.length_a   1.000
_cell.length_b   1.000
_cell.length_c   1.000
_cell.angle_alpha   90.00
_cell.angle_beta   90.00
_cell.angle_gamma   90.00
#
_symmetry.space_group_name_H-M   'P 1'
#
loop_
_entity.id
_entity.type
_entity.pdbx_description
1 polymer ?
#
loop_
_entity_poly.entity_id
_entity_poly.type
_entity_poly.pdbx_seq_one_letter_code
_entity_poly.pdbx_strand_id
1 'polypeptide(L)'
;MEKKTVTINKIYWDRIWIYMDITTDVHMPLYLTRVNSADKTPYSCELEVVSREGDNYVLRVNVTNPGTNAQLPRGEYAISNLSLKRETHYYPNIAFGDELSGHLSECDKHFPYHIKKVYSVYFRTDERYGMKLIVRNTIGKLTEKEADTERKKAVKRRMAQDLYNTTRASVLSKRRLLPRSEKCILLMSDQKTEPTGNLLAIKEELTKEGYSFREMYRSVLTDHFNKKEWLKAIRVLAWADYIFLDDHSPTLDWLTLKKTTIVQLWHAGAGFKSTGYSRFGMPASPGPKSGHRQYTFGIAGSLKIRHFFAEVWGINPEMVLPTGMPRLDSFLDPEQQSQSRAKLLLAYPYLMKRSNILFAPTYRGRNKADAHYPVDKLDLDRIYKLCLDKDANFIIKNHPFITEPVPIPEEYRDRIFDMTSYENINDIFLVTDLLITDYSSSIYEFSLMNKPMLFYAFDRDEYCSERGFHRDYESNVPGRIVTTFDELVDAIYKEDYEFEKVAEYVDKNFDRIDCHASERVIKAILKDRGE
;
A
#
# COMPACT_ATOMS: atom_id res chain seq x y z
N MET A 1 -18.08 13.35 43.26
CA MET A 1 -16.82 12.92 42.64
C MET A 1 -16.45 14.02 41.68
N GLU A 2 -15.29 14.64 41.89
CA GLU A 2 -14.73 15.61 40.91
C GLU A 2 -14.61 14.95 39.55
N LYS A 3 -15.08 15.62 38.51
CA LYS A 3 -14.91 15.11 37.16
C LYS A 3 -13.43 15.21 36.81
N LYS A 4 -12.80 14.09 36.49
CA LYS A 4 -11.45 14.05 35.97
C LYS A 4 -11.31 14.86 34.70
N THR A 5 -10.16 15.46 34.47
CA THR A 5 -9.94 16.38 33.36
C THR A 5 -8.98 15.78 32.34
N VAL A 6 -9.27 16.00 31.07
CA VAL A 6 -8.35 15.78 29.93
C VAL A 6 -8.01 17.16 29.37
N THR A 7 -6.76 17.55 29.47
CA THR A 7 -6.26 18.77 28.85
C THR A 7 -5.69 18.42 27.49
N ILE A 8 -6.26 18.98 26.42
CA ILE A 8 -5.78 18.81 25.04
C ILE A 8 -4.79 19.94 24.78
N ASN A 9 -3.51 19.61 24.65
CA ASN A 9 -2.44 20.56 24.44
C ASN A 9 -2.28 20.90 22.96
N LYS A 10 -2.42 19.88 22.07
CA LYS A 10 -2.26 20.02 20.63
C LYS A 10 -3.15 19.03 19.87
N ILE A 11 -3.64 19.44 18.70
CA ILE A 11 -4.28 18.58 17.70
C ILE A 11 -3.56 18.82 16.38
N TYR A 12 -3.12 17.75 15.73
CA TYR A 12 -2.45 17.83 14.44
C TYR A 12 -2.76 16.63 13.56
N TRP A 13 -2.43 16.73 12.30
CA TRP A 13 -2.70 15.70 11.32
C TRP A 13 -1.42 15.14 10.71
N ASP A 14 -1.34 13.82 10.65
CA ASP A 14 -0.49 13.13 9.68
C ASP A 14 -1.39 12.41 8.68
N ARG A 15 -1.48 12.95 7.46
CA ARG A 15 -2.32 12.43 6.38
C ARG A 15 -3.77 12.17 6.83
N ILE A 16 -4.14 10.94 7.13
CA ILE A 16 -5.47 10.46 7.54
C ILE A 16 -5.60 10.23 9.05
N TRP A 17 -4.53 10.49 9.79
CA TRP A 17 -4.47 10.32 11.23
C TRP A 17 -4.66 11.64 11.95
N ILE A 18 -5.58 11.68 12.90
CA ILE A 18 -5.66 12.74 13.92
C ILE A 18 -4.74 12.32 15.05
N TYR A 19 -3.87 13.22 15.45
CA TYR A 19 -3.06 13.12 16.66
C TYR A 19 -3.55 14.14 17.67
N MET A 20 -3.52 13.75 18.94
CA MET A 20 -3.86 14.62 20.07
C MET A 20 -2.81 14.43 21.17
N ASP A 21 -2.09 15.50 21.48
CA ASP A 21 -1.22 15.53 22.66
C ASP A 21 -2.07 15.96 23.84
N ILE A 22 -2.16 15.13 24.87
CA ILE A 22 -3.01 15.37 26.03
C ILE A 22 -2.25 15.18 27.34
N THR A 23 -2.70 15.87 28.38
CA THR A 23 -2.31 15.63 29.78
C THR A 23 -3.56 15.21 30.55
N THR A 24 -3.52 14.08 31.28
CA THR A 24 -4.70 13.58 31.99
C THR A 24 -4.35 12.59 33.10
N ASP A 25 -5.15 12.58 34.17
CA ASP A 25 -5.21 11.57 35.21
C ASP A 25 -6.31 10.53 34.97
N VAL A 26 -7.02 10.63 33.84
CA VAL A 26 -8.06 9.67 33.44
C VAL A 26 -7.40 8.35 33.04
N HIS A 27 -7.95 7.22 33.50
CA HIS A 27 -7.47 5.92 33.06
C HIS A 27 -7.71 5.69 31.57
N MET A 28 -6.70 5.18 30.88
CA MET A 28 -6.86 4.71 29.50
C MET A 28 -7.65 3.38 29.45
N PRO A 29 -8.31 3.07 28.33
CA PRO A 29 -8.35 3.85 27.09
C PRO A 29 -9.39 4.99 27.09
N LEU A 30 -9.15 5.99 26.24
CA LEU A 30 -10.14 7.00 25.86
C LEU A 30 -10.78 6.65 24.52
N TYR A 31 -11.99 7.14 24.29
CA TYR A 31 -12.80 6.86 23.11
C TYR A 31 -13.32 8.14 22.45
N LEU A 32 -13.51 8.09 21.14
CA LEU A 32 -14.42 9.00 20.43
C LEU A 32 -15.80 8.35 20.40
N THR A 33 -16.73 8.85 21.19
CA THR A 33 -18.10 8.34 21.26
C THR A 33 -19.06 9.29 20.57
N ARG A 34 -19.88 8.75 19.66
CA ARG A 34 -20.86 9.52 18.91
C ARG A 34 -22.00 9.96 19.80
N VAL A 35 -22.14 11.26 19.98
CA VAL A 35 -23.15 11.90 20.84
C VAL A 35 -24.36 12.41 20.06
N ASN A 36 -24.20 12.63 18.74
CA ASN A 36 -25.28 13.07 17.87
C ASN A 36 -25.10 12.55 16.44
N SER A 37 -26.17 12.05 15.83
CA SER A 37 -26.22 11.66 14.42
C SER A 37 -27.64 11.57 13.90
N ALA A 38 -27.83 11.77 12.60
CA ALA A 38 -29.15 11.70 11.97
C ALA A 38 -29.78 10.30 12.03
N ASP A 39 -28.95 9.24 11.99
CA ASP A 39 -29.39 7.83 12.03
C ASP A 39 -29.52 7.24 13.43
N LYS A 40 -29.17 8.03 14.46
CA LYS A 40 -29.22 7.64 15.89
C LYS A 40 -28.47 6.34 16.22
N THR A 41 -27.62 5.83 15.32
CA THR A 41 -26.88 4.58 15.54
C THR A 41 -25.75 4.84 16.53
N PRO A 42 -25.64 4.08 17.63
CA PRO A 42 -24.51 4.20 18.55
C PRO A 42 -23.18 3.88 17.85
N TYR A 43 -22.15 4.61 18.20
CA TYR A 43 -20.81 4.35 17.68
C TYR A 43 -19.77 4.85 18.67
N SER A 44 -18.74 4.05 18.88
CA SER A 44 -17.57 4.43 19.66
C SER A 44 -16.32 3.77 19.06
N CYS A 45 -15.19 4.48 19.06
CA CYS A 45 -13.90 3.92 18.70
C CYS A 45 -12.84 4.35 19.70
N GLU A 46 -11.90 3.48 19.96
CA GLU A 46 -10.78 3.74 20.85
C GLU A 46 -9.79 4.74 20.23
N LEU A 47 -9.22 5.60 21.06
CA LEU A 47 -8.08 6.44 20.72
C LEU A 47 -6.80 5.65 21.05
N GLU A 48 -6.03 5.30 20.03
CA GLU A 48 -4.80 4.54 20.17
C GLU A 48 -3.73 5.36 20.88
N VAL A 49 -3.10 4.80 21.91
CA VAL A 49 -1.95 5.43 22.59
C VAL A 49 -0.68 5.18 21.78
N VAL A 50 -0.07 6.25 21.27
CA VAL A 50 1.18 6.20 20.52
C VAL A 50 2.37 6.25 21.45
N SER A 51 2.32 7.17 22.45
CA SER A 51 3.36 7.31 23.47
C SER A 51 2.77 7.80 24.78
N ARG A 52 3.52 7.56 25.87
CA ARG A 52 3.18 8.01 27.21
C ARG A 52 4.43 8.43 27.96
N GLU A 53 4.35 9.60 28.60
CA GLU A 53 5.36 10.09 29.53
C GLU A 53 4.66 10.69 30.76
N GLY A 54 4.63 9.94 31.85
CA GLY A 54 3.84 10.28 33.06
C GLY A 54 2.35 10.36 32.75
N ASP A 55 1.77 11.55 32.94
CA ASP A 55 0.38 11.88 32.64
C ASP A 55 0.20 12.50 31.23
N ASN A 56 1.27 12.62 30.46
CA ASN A 56 1.24 13.09 29.09
C ASN A 56 1.10 11.91 28.13
N TYR A 57 0.18 12.01 27.19
CA TYR A 57 -0.09 10.97 26.18
C TYR A 57 -0.15 11.61 24.79
N VAL A 58 0.36 10.89 23.82
CA VAL A 58 0.05 11.13 22.41
C VAL A 58 -0.96 10.09 21.97
N LEU A 59 -2.15 10.54 21.63
CA LEU A 59 -3.24 9.69 21.13
C LEU A 59 -3.41 9.89 19.64
N ARG A 60 -3.91 8.85 18.95
CA ARG A 60 -4.27 8.99 17.54
C ARG A 60 -5.52 8.20 17.16
N VAL A 61 -6.14 8.59 16.04
CA VAL A 61 -7.22 7.84 15.40
C VAL A 61 -7.16 8.00 13.88
N ASN A 62 -7.34 6.88 13.17
CA ASN A 62 -7.42 6.88 11.72
C ASN A 62 -8.86 7.17 11.27
N VAL A 63 -9.09 8.29 10.58
CA VAL A 63 -10.45 8.66 10.13
C VAL A 63 -10.98 7.77 9.01
N THR A 64 -10.11 7.07 8.29
CA THR A 64 -10.52 6.13 7.24
C THR A 64 -10.80 4.73 7.75
N ASN A 65 -10.21 4.33 8.88
CA ASN A 65 -10.47 3.04 9.53
C ASN A 65 -10.18 3.11 11.05
N PRO A 66 -11.12 3.56 11.87
CA PRO A 66 -10.98 3.56 13.33
C PRO A 66 -11.29 2.17 13.95
N GLY A 67 -10.89 1.08 13.31
CA GLY A 67 -11.03 -0.31 13.79
C GLY A 67 -12.25 -1.08 13.26
N THR A 68 -13.04 -0.52 12.35
CA THR A 68 -14.30 -1.15 11.88
C THR A 68 -14.30 -1.51 10.38
N ASN A 69 -13.16 -1.45 9.72
CA ASN A 69 -13.02 -1.56 8.26
C ASN A 69 -13.93 -0.57 7.49
N ALA A 70 -14.24 0.55 8.14
CA ALA A 70 -15.03 1.63 7.59
C ALA A 70 -14.51 2.96 8.10
N GLN A 71 -14.75 4.03 7.36
CA GLN A 71 -14.41 5.37 7.81
C GLN A 71 -15.21 5.77 9.05
N LEU A 72 -14.69 6.71 9.82
CA LEU A 72 -15.42 7.30 10.94
C LEU A 72 -16.76 7.83 10.45
N PRO A 73 -17.91 7.31 10.95
CA PRO A 73 -19.23 7.66 10.44
C PRO A 73 -19.58 9.13 10.62
N ARG A 74 -20.53 9.64 9.84
CA ARG A 74 -21.06 11.01 10.05
C ARG A 74 -21.66 11.15 11.42
N GLY A 75 -21.43 12.28 12.07
CA GLY A 75 -21.98 12.57 13.39
C GLY A 75 -21.13 13.54 14.18
N GLU A 76 -21.52 13.79 15.39
CA GLU A 76 -20.78 14.57 16.38
C GLU A 76 -20.25 13.63 17.45
N TYR A 77 -18.99 13.76 17.77
CA TYR A 77 -18.27 12.88 18.70
C TYR A 77 -17.69 13.68 19.84
N ALA A 78 -17.72 13.09 21.03
CA ALA A 78 -17.03 13.63 22.21
C ALA A 78 -16.01 12.62 22.73
N ILE A 79 -14.99 13.10 23.44
CA ILE A 79 -14.04 12.25 24.14
C ILE A 79 -14.74 11.66 25.36
N SER A 80 -14.66 10.36 25.52
CA SER A 80 -15.24 9.63 26.63
C SER A 80 -14.31 8.57 27.19
N ASN A 81 -14.61 8.10 28.38
CA ASN A 81 -14.00 6.95 29.00
C ASN A 81 -15.07 5.90 29.34
N LEU A 82 -14.68 4.64 29.43
CA LEU A 82 -15.58 3.53 29.77
C LEU A 82 -15.57 3.27 31.28
N SER A 83 -16.72 3.33 31.91
CA SER A 83 -16.86 2.91 33.30
C SER A 83 -16.86 1.38 33.41
N LEU A 84 -15.79 0.81 33.95
CA LEU A 84 -15.64 -0.64 34.18
C LEU A 84 -16.78 -1.23 35.10
N LYS A 85 -17.41 -0.38 35.95
CA LYS A 85 -18.47 -0.83 36.84
C LYS A 85 -19.86 -0.85 36.20
N ARG A 86 -20.11 -0.05 35.16
CA ARG A 86 -21.44 0.17 34.57
C ARG A 86 -21.51 -0.10 33.07
N GLU A 87 -20.39 -0.41 32.43
CA GLU A 87 -20.26 -0.55 30.95
C GLU A 87 -20.85 0.65 30.17
N THR A 88 -20.81 1.84 30.79
CA THR A 88 -21.34 3.08 30.22
C THR A 88 -20.22 4.09 30.03
N HIS A 89 -20.29 4.82 28.93
CA HIS A 89 -19.37 5.92 28.69
C HIS A 89 -19.70 7.10 29.60
N TYR A 90 -18.65 7.68 30.20
CA TYR A 90 -18.73 8.97 30.88
C TYR A 90 -17.81 9.97 30.17
N TYR A 91 -18.15 11.25 30.29
CA TYR A 91 -17.46 12.32 29.62
C TYR A 91 -16.63 13.11 30.64
N PRO A 92 -15.28 13.10 30.54
CA PRO A 92 -14.42 13.89 31.41
C PRO A 92 -14.59 15.38 31.10
N ASN A 93 -14.08 16.26 31.96
CA ASN A 93 -13.90 17.66 31.63
C ASN A 93 -12.83 17.76 30.54
N ILE A 94 -13.05 18.61 29.52
CA ILE A 94 -12.06 18.93 28.51
C ILE A 94 -11.57 20.35 28.77
N ALA A 95 -10.27 20.49 28.95
CA ALA A 95 -9.55 21.76 28.97
C ALA A 95 -8.64 21.84 27.75
N PHE A 96 -8.22 23.04 27.39
CA PHE A 96 -7.29 23.27 26.28
C PHE A 96 -6.03 23.93 26.81
N GLY A 97 -4.88 23.48 26.30
CA GLY A 97 -3.62 24.16 26.48
C GLY A 97 -3.60 25.53 25.78
N ASP A 98 -2.68 26.40 26.15
CA ASP A 98 -2.62 27.78 25.70
C ASP A 98 -2.54 27.91 24.17
N GLU A 99 -1.78 27.03 23.51
CA GLU A 99 -1.62 27.03 22.05
C GLU A 99 -2.90 26.66 21.28
N LEU A 100 -3.79 25.86 21.89
CA LEU A 100 -5.01 25.37 21.22
C LEU A 100 -6.23 26.24 21.58
N SER A 101 -6.16 26.99 22.67
CA SER A 101 -7.26 27.83 23.16
C SER A 101 -7.58 28.92 22.15
N GLY A 102 -8.82 28.96 21.63
CA GLY A 102 -9.26 29.89 20.59
C GLY A 102 -8.91 29.47 19.14
N HIS A 103 -8.03 28.46 18.93
CA HIS A 103 -7.56 28.04 17.62
C HIS A 103 -8.08 26.67 17.17
N LEU A 104 -9.03 26.08 17.88
CA LEU A 104 -9.54 24.73 17.64
C LEU A 104 -10.03 24.50 16.20
N SER A 105 -10.62 25.51 15.56
CA SER A 105 -11.09 25.42 14.18
C SER A 105 -9.97 25.36 13.13
N GLU A 106 -8.74 25.73 13.47
CA GLU A 106 -7.58 25.61 12.58
C GLU A 106 -7.16 24.15 12.40
N CYS A 107 -7.61 23.25 13.29
CA CYS A 107 -7.41 21.81 13.18
C CYS A 107 -8.37 21.13 12.20
N ASP A 108 -9.32 21.86 11.60
CA ASP A 108 -10.27 21.32 10.61
C ASP A 108 -9.54 20.74 9.41
N LYS A 109 -10.06 19.61 8.86
CA LYS A 109 -9.48 19.00 7.66
C LYS A 109 -10.54 18.50 6.69
N HIS A 110 -10.27 18.70 5.42
CA HIS A 110 -11.14 18.36 4.31
C HIS A 110 -10.46 17.36 3.38
N PHE A 111 -11.19 16.31 3.03
CA PHE A 111 -10.71 15.22 2.17
C PHE A 111 -11.62 15.12 0.93
N PRO A 112 -11.28 15.79 -0.19
CA PRO A 112 -11.98 15.60 -1.44
C PRO A 112 -11.68 14.18 -1.98
N TYR A 113 -12.70 13.40 -2.33
CA TYR A 113 -12.51 12.03 -2.82
C TYR A 113 -13.23 11.70 -4.12
N HIS A 114 -14.04 12.61 -4.60
CA HIS A 114 -14.75 12.50 -5.87
C HIS A 114 -15.15 13.89 -6.34
N ILE A 115 -15.59 14.02 -7.61
CA ILE A 115 -16.11 15.30 -8.11
C ILE A 115 -17.19 15.81 -7.15
N LYS A 116 -16.92 16.98 -6.54
CA LYS A 116 -17.83 17.67 -5.62
C LYS A 116 -18.24 16.88 -4.36
N LYS A 117 -17.49 15.84 -3.98
CA LYS A 117 -17.71 15.09 -2.72
C LYS A 117 -16.53 15.29 -1.80
N VAL A 118 -16.82 15.74 -0.58
CA VAL A 118 -15.81 16.05 0.44
C VAL A 118 -16.20 15.40 1.76
N TYR A 119 -15.28 14.65 2.33
CA TYR A 119 -15.35 14.19 3.72
C TYR A 119 -14.59 15.22 4.57
N SER A 120 -15.25 15.72 5.61
CA SER A 120 -14.70 16.81 6.44
C SER A 120 -14.78 16.44 7.91
N VAL A 121 -13.74 16.79 8.63
CA VAL A 121 -13.65 16.70 10.08
C VAL A 121 -13.45 18.10 10.64
N TYR A 122 -14.30 18.48 11.58
CA TYR A 122 -14.28 19.77 12.23
C TYR A 122 -14.10 19.59 13.72
N PHE A 123 -13.42 20.52 14.38
CA PHE A 123 -13.28 20.60 15.82
C PHE A 123 -13.97 21.84 16.33
N ARG A 124 -14.86 21.70 17.33
CA ARG A 124 -15.63 22.82 17.89
C ARG A 124 -15.72 22.69 19.40
N THR A 125 -15.68 23.81 20.10
CA THR A 125 -16.01 23.87 21.51
C THR A 125 -17.50 23.52 21.74
N ASP A 126 -17.80 22.91 22.87
CA ASP A 126 -19.17 22.51 23.22
C ASP A 126 -19.37 22.66 24.73
N GLU A 127 -20.47 23.29 25.14
CA GLU A 127 -20.76 23.56 26.56
C GLU A 127 -20.95 22.29 27.41
N ARG A 128 -21.46 21.22 26.81
CA ARG A 128 -21.73 19.96 27.51
C ARG A 128 -20.52 19.02 27.56
N TYR A 129 -19.76 18.95 26.47
CA TYR A 129 -18.71 17.97 26.28
C TYR A 129 -17.31 18.61 26.25
N GLY A 130 -17.22 19.93 26.39
CA GLY A 130 -15.98 20.70 26.23
C GLY A 130 -15.54 20.82 24.77
N MET A 131 -15.44 19.68 24.05
CA MET A 131 -15.10 19.61 22.64
C MET A 131 -15.98 18.60 21.90
N LYS A 132 -16.31 18.93 20.65
CA LYS A 132 -16.87 18.00 19.67
C LYS A 132 -15.99 17.90 18.45
N LEU A 133 -15.76 16.67 18.00
CA LEU A 133 -15.29 16.35 16.65
C LEU A 133 -16.52 16.06 15.78
N ILE A 134 -16.66 16.80 14.67
CA ILE A 134 -17.85 16.74 13.81
C ILE A 134 -17.44 16.19 12.44
N VAL A 135 -18.02 15.06 12.07
CA VAL A 135 -17.77 14.40 10.77
C VAL A 135 -18.93 14.67 9.81
N ARG A 136 -18.62 15.24 8.66
CA ARG A 136 -19.60 15.50 7.60
C ARG A 136 -19.13 14.94 6.25
N ASN A 137 -20.10 14.52 5.45
CA ASN A 137 -19.92 14.22 4.03
C ASN A 137 -20.77 15.21 3.25
N THR A 138 -20.14 16.12 2.55
CA THR A 138 -20.82 17.12 1.72
C THR A 138 -20.77 16.73 0.26
N ILE A 139 -21.84 17.00 -0.46
CA ILE A 139 -21.94 16.82 -1.91
C ILE A 139 -22.26 18.18 -2.49
N GLY A 140 -21.36 18.71 -3.29
CA GLY A 140 -21.58 19.97 -3.99
C GLY A 140 -22.67 19.84 -5.06
N LYS A 141 -23.23 20.95 -5.51
CA LYS A 141 -24.28 21.01 -6.52
C LYS A 141 -23.78 20.41 -7.85
N LEU A 142 -24.39 19.33 -8.29
CA LEU A 142 -24.10 18.70 -9.58
C LEU A 142 -24.82 19.46 -10.69
N THR A 143 -24.19 19.55 -11.87
CA THR A 143 -24.88 19.94 -13.10
C THR A 143 -25.87 18.85 -13.51
N GLU A 144 -26.85 19.16 -14.36
CA GLU A 144 -27.81 18.18 -14.85
C GLU A 144 -27.13 16.99 -15.54
N LYS A 145 -26.10 17.24 -16.35
CA LYS A 145 -25.31 16.21 -17.04
C LYS A 145 -24.56 15.31 -16.05
N GLU A 146 -23.96 15.86 -15.01
CA GLU A 146 -23.29 15.09 -13.96
C GLU A 146 -24.30 14.25 -13.17
N ALA A 147 -25.45 14.85 -12.79
CA ALA A 147 -26.52 14.15 -12.07
C ALA A 147 -27.11 12.98 -12.90
N ASP A 148 -27.34 13.18 -14.19
CA ASP A 148 -27.81 12.13 -15.09
C ASP A 148 -26.78 11.01 -15.24
N THR A 149 -25.49 11.36 -15.38
CA THR A 149 -24.40 10.39 -15.45
C THR A 149 -24.30 9.55 -14.17
N GLU A 150 -24.36 10.15 -12.99
CA GLU A 150 -24.33 9.45 -11.71
C GLU A 150 -25.57 8.55 -11.53
N ARG A 151 -26.75 9.02 -11.96
CA ARG A 151 -27.99 8.22 -11.96
C ARG A 151 -27.85 6.98 -12.84
N LYS A 152 -27.37 7.13 -14.07
CA LYS A 152 -27.15 6.01 -15.01
C LYS A 152 -26.13 5.01 -14.45
N LYS A 153 -25.04 5.48 -13.85
CA LYS A 153 -24.06 4.62 -13.16
C LYS A 153 -24.70 3.86 -12.01
N ALA A 154 -25.49 4.52 -11.16
CA ALA A 154 -26.17 3.89 -10.03
C ALA A 154 -27.13 2.79 -10.46
N VAL A 155 -27.92 3.02 -11.51
CA VAL A 155 -28.83 2.01 -12.10
C VAL A 155 -28.03 0.80 -12.62
N LYS A 156 -26.98 1.03 -13.43
CA LYS A 156 -26.13 -0.05 -13.95
C LYS A 156 -25.51 -0.87 -12.82
N ARG A 157 -24.99 -0.20 -11.78
CA ARG A 157 -24.39 -0.84 -10.60
C ARG A 157 -25.43 -1.71 -9.88
N ARG A 158 -26.64 -1.22 -9.66
CA ARG A 158 -27.71 -1.97 -9.04
C ARG A 158 -28.06 -3.22 -9.85
N MET A 159 -28.26 -3.08 -11.16
CA MET A 159 -28.55 -4.23 -12.04
C MET A 159 -27.43 -5.28 -12.00
N ALA A 160 -26.17 -4.87 -12.02
CA ALA A 160 -25.05 -5.79 -11.92
C ALA A 160 -25.02 -6.50 -10.56
N GLN A 161 -25.29 -5.77 -9.47
CA GLN A 161 -25.36 -6.33 -8.12
C GLN A 161 -26.52 -7.32 -7.97
N ASP A 162 -27.70 -7.02 -8.49
CA ASP A 162 -28.86 -7.91 -8.43
C ASP A 162 -28.59 -9.20 -9.22
N LEU A 163 -27.98 -9.09 -10.40
CA LEU A 163 -27.56 -10.26 -11.18
C LEU A 163 -26.52 -11.11 -10.44
N TYR A 164 -25.50 -10.46 -9.83
CA TYR A 164 -24.52 -11.16 -9.00
C TYR A 164 -25.20 -11.90 -7.85
N ASN A 165 -26.07 -11.22 -7.08
CA ASN A 165 -26.75 -11.80 -5.93
C ASN A 165 -27.59 -13.02 -6.31
N THR A 166 -28.37 -12.93 -7.41
CA THR A 166 -29.19 -14.02 -7.93
C THR A 166 -28.34 -15.22 -8.39
N THR A 167 -27.26 -14.92 -9.12
CA THR A 167 -26.32 -15.96 -9.59
C THR A 167 -25.63 -16.63 -8.41
N ARG A 168 -25.16 -15.85 -7.43
CA ARG A 168 -24.50 -16.37 -6.22
C ARG A 168 -25.44 -17.26 -5.40
N ALA A 169 -26.69 -16.83 -5.20
CA ALA A 169 -27.70 -17.63 -4.50
C ALA A 169 -27.95 -18.98 -5.19
N SER A 170 -28.05 -18.98 -6.53
CA SER A 170 -28.19 -20.20 -7.32
C SER A 170 -26.97 -21.12 -7.20
N VAL A 171 -25.76 -20.59 -7.25
CA VAL A 171 -24.51 -21.36 -7.07
C VAL A 171 -24.48 -22.00 -5.68
N LEU A 172 -24.74 -21.22 -4.62
CA LEU A 172 -24.72 -21.72 -3.25
C LEU A 172 -25.79 -22.77 -2.99
N SER A 173 -26.98 -22.64 -3.61
CA SER A 173 -28.05 -23.63 -3.52
C SER A 173 -27.65 -24.97 -4.14
N LYS A 174 -27.07 -24.94 -5.34
CA LYS A 174 -26.60 -26.14 -6.04
C LYS A 174 -25.47 -26.85 -5.28
N ARG A 175 -24.58 -26.10 -4.65
CA ARG A 175 -23.45 -26.66 -3.87
C ARG A 175 -23.85 -27.40 -2.61
N ARG A 176 -25.03 -27.10 -2.03
CA ARG A 176 -25.56 -27.89 -0.91
C ARG A 176 -25.78 -29.35 -1.25
N LEU A 177 -25.82 -29.67 -2.55
CA LEU A 177 -26.00 -31.02 -3.10
C LEU A 177 -24.68 -31.69 -3.48
N LEU A 178 -23.54 -31.01 -3.36
CA LEU A 178 -22.20 -31.52 -3.70
C LEU A 178 -21.36 -31.78 -2.44
N PRO A 179 -20.33 -32.65 -2.51
CA PRO A 179 -19.38 -32.83 -1.42
C PRO A 179 -18.74 -31.50 -0.99
N ARG A 180 -18.60 -31.26 0.31
CA ARG A 180 -18.04 -30.01 0.90
C ARG A 180 -16.56 -29.79 0.60
N SER A 181 -15.87 -30.74 -0.02
CA SER A 181 -14.41 -30.75 -0.21
C SER A 181 -13.90 -29.86 -1.34
N GLU A 182 -14.76 -29.44 -2.27
CA GLU A 182 -14.33 -28.70 -3.45
C GLU A 182 -14.31 -27.18 -3.18
N LYS A 183 -13.12 -26.60 -3.12
CA LYS A 183 -12.93 -25.14 -2.95
C LYS A 183 -12.96 -24.43 -4.29
N CYS A 184 -13.82 -23.42 -4.44
CA CYS A 184 -13.94 -22.66 -5.69
C CYS A 184 -13.00 -21.45 -5.66
N ILE A 185 -11.82 -21.64 -6.20
CA ILE A 185 -10.72 -20.67 -6.19
C ILE A 185 -10.69 -19.90 -7.52
N LEU A 186 -10.57 -18.58 -7.45
CA LEU A 186 -10.38 -17.69 -8.60
C LEU A 186 -9.07 -16.92 -8.44
N LEU A 187 -8.21 -17.00 -9.43
CA LEU A 187 -7.06 -16.12 -9.60
C LEU A 187 -7.46 -14.97 -10.52
N MET A 188 -7.25 -13.73 -10.08
CA MET A 188 -7.79 -12.57 -10.78
C MET A 188 -6.79 -11.41 -10.82
N SER A 189 -6.63 -10.80 -12.00
CA SER A 189 -5.99 -9.49 -12.16
C SER A 189 -6.83 -8.62 -13.10
N ASP A 190 -7.01 -7.36 -12.74
CA ASP A 190 -7.56 -6.31 -13.59
C ASP A 190 -6.46 -5.38 -14.15
N GLN A 191 -5.19 -5.69 -13.92
CA GLN A 191 -4.04 -4.89 -14.37
C GLN A 191 -3.21 -5.59 -15.44
N LYS A 192 -3.27 -6.91 -15.50
CA LYS A 192 -2.44 -7.75 -16.38
C LYS A 192 -3.28 -8.81 -17.06
N THR A 193 -2.87 -9.19 -18.27
CA THR A 193 -3.54 -10.21 -19.10
C THR A 193 -3.09 -11.64 -18.77
N GLU A 194 -2.10 -11.77 -17.91
CA GLU A 194 -1.54 -13.05 -17.44
C GLU A 194 -1.08 -12.94 -15.97
N PRO A 195 -0.96 -14.06 -15.25
CA PRO A 195 -0.46 -14.04 -13.88
C PRO A 195 1.04 -13.75 -13.85
N THR A 196 1.45 -12.86 -12.96
CA THR A 196 2.87 -12.54 -12.73
C THR A 196 3.13 -12.38 -11.24
N GLY A 197 4.40 -12.41 -10.83
CA GLY A 197 4.81 -12.14 -9.46
C GLY A 197 4.06 -12.99 -8.42
N ASN A 198 3.46 -12.35 -7.43
CA ASN A 198 2.77 -13.07 -6.34
C ASN A 198 1.64 -13.97 -6.84
N LEU A 199 0.89 -13.54 -7.85
CA LEU A 199 -0.24 -14.30 -8.37
C LEU A 199 0.23 -15.54 -9.16
N LEU A 200 1.34 -15.44 -9.89
CA LEU A 200 1.96 -16.59 -10.56
C LEU A 200 2.46 -17.62 -9.54
N ALA A 201 3.17 -17.18 -8.51
CA ALA A 201 3.68 -18.08 -7.48
C ALA A 201 2.55 -18.82 -6.73
N ILE A 202 1.44 -18.13 -6.44
CA ILE A 202 0.23 -18.79 -5.88
C ILE A 202 -0.38 -19.79 -6.88
N LYS A 203 -0.42 -19.47 -8.17
CA LYS A 203 -0.90 -20.40 -9.21
C LYS A 203 -0.07 -21.69 -9.26
N GLU A 204 1.24 -21.53 -9.24
CA GLU A 204 2.18 -22.66 -9.25
C GLU A 204 2.02 -23.55 -8.01
N GLU A 205 1.92 -22.96 -6.82
CA GLU A 205 1.74 -23.71 -5.57
C GLU A 205 0.36 -24.39 -5.50
N LEU A 206 -0.73 -23.72 -5.95
CA LEU A 206 -2.04 -24.36 -6.06
C LEU A 206 -2.02 -25.57 -7.00
N THR A 207 -1.28 -25.46 -8.11
CA THR A 207 -1.13 -26.54 -9.09
C THR A 207 -0.36 -27.73 -8.48
N LYS A 208 0.74 -27.43 -7.79
CA LYS A 208 1.58 -28.42 -7.08
C LYS A 208 0.78 -29.16 -6.00
N GLU A 209 -0.09 -28.45 -5.26
CA GLU A 209 -0.96 -29.05 -4.24
C GLU A 209 -2.23 -29.72 -4.82
N GLY A 210 -2.44 -29.69 -6.13
CA GLY A 210 -3.55 -30.35 -6.81
C GLY A 210 -4.90 -29.65 -6.68
N TYR A 211 -4.93 -28.35 -6.37
CA TYR A 211 -6.16 -27.56 -6.34
C TYR A 211 -6.67 -27.24 -7.73
N SER A 212 -7.99 -27.34 -7.90
CA SER A 212 -8.68 -26.81 -9.08
C SER A 212 -9.00 -25.33 -8.90
N PHE A 213 -8.72 -24.50 -9.89
CA PHE A 213 -9.01 -23.06 -9.86
C PHE A 213 -9.47 -22.55 -11.23
N ARG A 214 -10.06 -21.36 -11.23
CA ARG A 214 -10.36 -20.59 -12.45
C ARG A 214 -9.50 -19.35 -12.50
N GLU A 215 -9.35 -18.80 -13.70
CA GLU A 215 -8.53 -17.64 -13.99
C GLU A 215 -9.35 -16.56 -14.68
N MET A 216 -9.13 -15.30 -14.30
CA MET A 216 -9.73 -14.13 -14.94
C MET A 216 -8.74 -12.97 -14.96
N TYR A 217 -8.07 -12.80 -16.08
CA TYR A 217 -7.04 -11.78 -16.28
C TYR A 217 -7.47 -10.81 -17.37
N ARG A 218 -7.23 -9.53 -17.15
CA ARG A 218 -7.42 -8.48 -18.14
C ARG A 218 -6.62 -7.24 -17.76
N SER A 219 -6.36 -6.37 -18.72
CA SER A 219 -5.85 -5.05 -18.43
C SER A 219 -6.94 -4.00 -18.62
N VAL A 220 -7.35 -3.32 -17.55
CA VAL A 220 -8.34 -2.23 -17.61
C VAL A 220 -7.86 -1.02 -18.42
N LEU A 221 -6.55 -0.94 -18.67
CA LEU A 221 -5.96 0.12 -19.51
C LEU A 221 -6.23 -0.11 -21.00
N THR A 222 -6.35 -1.39 -21.43
CA THR A 222 -6.51 -1.78 -22.83
C THR A 222 -7.86 -2.44 -23.11
N ASP A 223 -8.44 -3.11 -22.12
CA ASP A 223 -9.59 -3.97 -22.30
C ASP A 223 -10.85 -3.37 -21.69
N HIS A 224 -11.82 -3.05 -22.52
CA HIS A 224 -13.13 -2.60 -22.06
C HIS A 224 -14.12 -3.75 -22.12
N PHE A 225 -14.72 -4.10 -20.98
CA PHE A 225 -15.77 -5.09 -20.94
C PHE A 225 -16.98 -4.69 -21.80
N ASN A 226 -17.27 -5.48 -22.80
CA ASN A 226 -18.58 -5.45 -23.43
C ASN A 226 -19.62 -6.16 -22.54
N LYS A 227 -20.89 -6.08 -22.91
CA LYS A 227 -21.99 -6.64 -22.12
C LYS A 227 -21.86 -8.16 -21.87
N LYS A 228 -21.35 -8.93 -22.85
CA LYS A 228 -21.18 -10.40 -22.71
C LYS A 228 -20.06 -10.74 -21.74
N GLU A 229 -18.96 -10.02 -21.81
CA GLU A 229 -17.80 -10.17 -20.90
C GLU A 229 -18.15 -9.83 -19.46
N TRP A 230 -18.94 -8.75 -19.25
CA TRP A 230 -19.49 -8.43 -17.93
C TRP A 230 -20.33 -9.57 -17.36
N LEU A 231 -21.22 -10.14 -18.16
CA LEU A 231 -22.05 -11.28 -17.74
C LEU A 231 -21.20 -12.51 -17.39
N LYS A 232 -20.14 -12.77 -18.16
CA LYS A 232 -19.18 -13.84 -17.88
C LYS A 232 -18.43 -13.58 -16.57
N ALA A 233 -17.90 -12.37 -16.37
CA ALA A 233 -17.19 -11.98 -15.16
C ALA A 233 -18.07 -12.12 -13.90
N ILE A 234 -19.33 -11.63 -13.94
CA ILE A 234 -20.27 -11.76 -12.82
C ILE A 234 -20.52 -13.24 -12.47
N ARG A 235 -20.64 -14.11 -13.47
CA ARG A 235 -20.84 -15.56 -13.22
C ARG A 235 -19.61 -16.20 -12.57
N VAL A 236 -18.41 -15.85 -13.01
CA VAL A 236 -17.15 -16.36 -12.43
C VAL A 236 -16.97 -15.86 -11.00
N LEU A 237 -17.22 -14.57 -10.76
CA LEU A 237 -17.18 -13.99 -9.41
C LEU A 237 -18.24 -14.62 -8.48
N ALA A 238 -19.45 -14.86 -8.99
CA ALA A 238 -20.51 -15.52 -8.22
C ALA A 238 -20.20 -17.00 -7.92
N TRP A 239 -19.35 -17.63 -8.72
CA TRP A 239 -18.88 -19.00 -8.48
C TRP A 239 -17.80 -19.07 -7.40
N ALA A 240 -16.94 -18.05 -7.26
CA ALA A 240 -15.77 -18.10 -6.40
C ALA A 240 -16.09 -17.99 -4.90
N ASP A 241 -15.48 -18.85 -4.08
CA ASP A 241 -15.45 -18.72 -2.62
C ASP A 241 -14.19 -18.01 -2.14
N TYR A 242 -13.10 -18.19 -2.89
CA TYR A 242 -11.80 -17.58 -2.66
C TYR A 242 -11.36 -16.85 -3.90
N ILE A 243 -10.90 -15.62 -3.75
CA ILE A 243 -10.35 -14.81 -4.84
C ILE A 243 -8.98 -14.32 -4.40
N PHE A 244 -7.94 -14.60 -5.19
CA PHE A 244 -6.61 -14.05 -5.01
C PHE A 244 -6.38 -12.94 -6.04
N LEU A 245 -5.90 -11.77 -5.58
CA LEU A 245 -5.67 -10.58 -6.38
C LEU A 245 -4.23 -10.09 -6.21
N ASP A 246 -3.63 -9.60 -7.28
CA ASP A 246 -2.29 -8.98 -7.27
C ASP A 246 -2.30 -7.45 -7.21
N ASP A 247 -3.46 -6.82 -7.42
CA ASP A 247 -3.62 -5.37 -7.40
C ASP A 247 -5.09 -4.99 -7.10
N HIS A 248 -5.38 -3.68 -7.04
CA HIS A 248 -6.76 -3.22 -6.91
C HIS A 248 -7.59 -3.56 -8.15
N SER A 249 -8.75 -4.16 -7.92
CA SER A 249 -9.70 -4.46 -8.99
C SER A 249 -10.85 -3.44 -9.02
N PRO A 250 -10.98 -2.62 -10.07
CA PRO A 250 -12.13 -1.76 -10.26
C PRO A 250 -13.47 -2.52 -10.32
N THR A 251 -13.45 -3.81 -10.63
CA THR A 251 -14.63 -4.67 -10.59
C THR A 251 -15.23 -4.74 -9.17
N LEU A 252 -14.40 -4.73 -8.14
CA LEU A 252 -14.84 -4.69 -6.75
C LEU A 252 -15.43 -3.35 -6.32
N ASP A 253 -15.17 -2.26 -7.03
CA ASP A 253 -15.84 -0.99 -6.80
C ASP A 253 -17.31 -1.01 -7.30
N TRP A 254 -17.63 -1.91 -8.23
CA TRP A 254 -18.96 -2.07 -8.78
C TRP A 254 -19.81 -3.10 -8.05
N LEU A 255 -19.21 -4.16 -7.53
CA LEU A 255 -19.89 -5.30 -6.93
C LEU A 255 -19.45 -5.49 -5.47
N THR A 256 -20.42 -5.72 -4.60
CA THR A 256 -20.16 -6.23 -3.26
C THR A 256 -20.28 -7.74 -3.27
N LEU A 257 -19.16 -8.44 -3.05
CA LEU A 257 -19.13 -9.90 -3.07
C LEU A 257 -19.49 -10.45 -1.68
N LYS A 258 -20.52 -11.27 -1.64
CA LYS A 258 -21.02 -11.87 -0.39
C LYS A 258 -20.51 -13.28 -0.21
N LYS A 259 -20.08 -13.62 1.02
CA LYS A 259 -19.57 -14.97 1.37
C LYS A 259 -18.42 -15.40 0.45
N THR A 260 -17.54 -14.48 0.15
CA THR A 260 -16.33 -14.71 -0.65
C THR A 260 -15.14 -14.18 0.14
N THR A 261 -14.12 -15.00 0.31
CA THR A 261 -12.84 -14.60 0.88
C THR A 261 -11.99 -13.96 -0.21
N ILE A 262 -11.63 -12.71 -0.04
CA ILE A 262 -10.81 -11.95 -1.00
C ILE A 262 -9.44 -11.72 -0.38
N VAL A 263 -8.39 -12.21 -1.03
CA VAL A 263 -7.01 -12.13 -0.58
C VAL A 263 -6.23 -11.20 -1.50
N GLN A 264 -5.76 -10.08 -0.95
CA GLN A 264 -4.91 -9.15 -1.66
C GLN A 264 -3.44 -9.56 -1.49
N LEU A 265 -2.83 -10.02 -2.57
CA LEU A 265 -1.42 -10.41 -2.62
C LEU A 265 -0.48 -9.22 -2.85
N TRP A 266 -1.02 -8.14 -3.43
CA TRP A 266 -0.29 -6.95 -3.83
C TRP A 266 0.88 -7.24 -4.79
N HIS A 267 1.57 -6.20 -5.21
CA HIS A 267 2.70 -6.28 -6.15
C HIS A 267 3.99 -5.63 -5.62
N ALA A 268 3.95 -4.98 -4.45
CA ALA A 268 5.10 -4.30 -3.86
C ALA A 268 5.29 -4.73 -2.40
N GLY A 269 6.47 -5.17 -2.04
CA GLY A 269 6.81 -5.58 -0.69
C GLY A 269 7.14 -4.40 0.22
N ALA A 270 7.94 -3.45 -0.29
CA ALA A 270 8.16 -2.16 0.33
C ALA A 270 7.49 -1.09 -0.50
N GLY A 271 6.92 -0.09 0.09
CA GLY A 271 6.36 1.01 -0.63
C GLY A 271 6.48 2.29 0.18
N PHE A 272 7.13 3.30 -0.39
CA PHE A 272 7.14 4.64 0.19
C PHE A 272 5.93 5.43 -0.29
N LYS A 273 5.53 5.22 -1.55
CA LYS A 273 4.47 5.96 -2.23
C LYS A 273 3.12 5.72 -1.55
N SER A 274 2.44 6.80 -1.21
CA SER A 274 1.07 6.73 -0.73
C SER A 274 0.16 6.16 -1.82
N THR A 275 -0.65 5.19 -1.46
CA THR A 275 -1.64 4.56 -2.33
C THR A 275 -2.88 4.17 -1.54
N GLY A 276 -3.98 3.88 -2.23
CA GLY A 276 -5.23 3.53 -1.56
C GLY A 276 -5.66 4.60 -0.55
N TYR A 277 -6.08 4.16 0.63
CA TYR A 277 -6.56 5.07 1.68
C TYR A 277 -5.46 5.91 2.33
N SER A 278 -4.17 5.52 2.24
CA SER A 278 -3.09 6.35 2.78
C SER A 278 -2.97 7.71 2.08
N ARG A 279 -3.58 7.86 0.91
CA ARG A 279 -3.69 9.14 0.18
C ARG A 279 -5.12 9.69 0.11
N PHE A 280 -6.00 9.31 1.04
CA PHE A 280 -7.38 9.79 1.08
C PHE A 280 -7.43 11.32 1.13
N GLY A 281 -8.22 11.92 0.23
CA GLY A 281 -8.26 13.37 0.04
C GLY A 281 -7.29 13.93 -1.00
N MET A 282 -6.39 13.11 -1.55
CA MET A 282 -5.53 13.48 -2.67
C MET A 282 -6.16 13.04 -4.01
N PRO A 283 -5.70 13.57 -5.16
CA PRO A 283 -6.17 13.11 -6.46
C PRO A 283 -6.08 11.58 -6.62
N ALA A 284 -7.10 10.98 -7.24
CA ALA A 284 -7.24 9.54 -7.44
C ALA A 284 -7.32 8.70 -6.15
N SER A 285 -7.65 9.31 -5.01
CA SER A 285 -7.89 8.55 -3.78
C SER A 285 -9.18 7.72 -3.89
N PRO A 286 -9.26 6.56 -3.20
CA PRO A 286 -10.46 5.75 -3.18
C PRO A 286 -11.60 6.49 -2.48
N GLY A 287 -12.84 6.22 -2.91
CA GLY A 287 -14.02 6.68 -2.18
C GLY A 287 -14.24 5.87 -0.89
N PRO A 288 -15.07 6.39 0.02
CA PRO A 288 -15.35 5.74 1.31
C PRO A 288 -15.82 4.28 1.22
N LYS A 289 -16.42 3.89 0.09
CA LYS A 289 -16.93 2.54 -0.20
C LYS A 289 -16.20 1.88 -1.35
N SER A 290 -14.90 2.08 -1.45
CA SER A 290 -14.08 1.42 -2.46
C SER A 290 -14.00 -0.10 -2.24
N GLY A 291 -13.76 -0.83 -3.32
CA GLY A 291 -13.53 -2.27 -3.33
C GLY A 291 -12.39 -2.74 -2.44
N HIS A 292 -11.43 -1.87 -2.10
CA HIS A 292 -10.39 -2.16 -1.10
C HIS A 292 -10.96 -2.67 0.24
N ARG A 293 -12.13 -2.17 0.66
CA ARG A 293 -12.77 -2.60 1.91
C ARG A 293 -13.38 -4.00 1.88
N GLN A 294 -13.33 -4.65 0.74
CA GLN A 294 -13.80 -6.02 0.59
C GLN A 294 -12.70 -7.05 0.78
N TYR A 295 -11.43 -6.63 0.91
CA TYR A 295 -10.35 -7.56 1.20
C TYR A 295 -10.58 -8.19 2.57
N THR A 296 -10.72 -9.51 2.57
CA THR A 296 -10.80 -10.31 3.81
C THR A 296 -9.43 -10.42 4.42
N PHE A 297 -8.41 -10.59 3.57
CA PHE A 297 -7.02 -10.66 3.96
C PHE A 297 -6.13 -9.92 2.97
N GLY A 298 -5.04 -9.39 3.48
CA GLY A 298 -3.88 -9.01 2.71
C GLY A 298 -2.65 -9.77 3.20
N ILE A 299 -1.53 -9.64 2.48
CA ILE A 299 -0.25 -10.21 2.91
C ILE A 299 0.81 -9.12 3.09
N ALA A 300 1.78 -9.40 3.94
CA ALA A 300 2.95 -8.57 4.17
C ALA A 300 4.18 -9.43 4.45
N GLY A 301 5.37 -8.86 4.35
CA GLY A 301 6.62 -9.54 4.66
C GLY A 301 6.82 -9.78 6.16
N SER A 302 6.33 -8.87 7.03
CA SER A 302 6.49 -8.99 8.47
C SER A 302 5.30 -8.40 9.25
N LEU A 303 5.21 -8.79 10.53
CA LEU A 303 4.29 -8.18 11.49
C LEU A 303 4.58 -6.69 11.71
N LYS A 304 5.85 -6.30 11.65
CA LYS A 304 6.29 -4.92 11.91
C LYS A 304 5.76 -3.93 10.86
N ILE A 305 5.52 -4.37 9.61
CA ILE A 305 5.06 -3.50 8.52
C ILE A 305 3.61 -3.70 8.11
N ARG A 306 2.89 -4.69 8.66
CA ARG A 306 1.51 -5.00 8.25
C ARG A 306 0.55 -3.81 8.37
N HIS A 307 0.78 -2.91 9.33
CA HIS A 307 -0.07 -1.73 9.55
C HIS A 307 -0.02 -0.74 8.37
N PHE A 308 1.10 -0.64 7.64
CA PHE A 308 1.18 0.18 6.43
C PHE A 308 0.27 -0.33 5.32
N PHE A 309 0.22 -1.66 5.13
CA PHE A 309 -0.68 -2.27 4.15
C PHE A 309 -2.14 -2.18 4.58
N ALA A 310 -2.41 -2.38 5.87
CA ALA A 310 -3.75 -2.20 6.43
C ALA A 310 -4.27 -0.76 6.21
N GLU A 311 -3.41 0.25 6.39
CA GLU A 311 -3.71 1.65 6.08
C GLU A 311 -4.06 1.85 4.60
N VAL A 312 -3.25 1.28 3.70
CA VAL A 312 -3.49 1.36 2.24
C VAL A 312 -4.85 0.80 1.85
N TRP A 313 -5.24 -0.33 2.42
CA TRP A 313 -6.48 -1.01 2.05
C TRP A 313 -7.68 -0.59 2.92
N GLY A 314 -7.45 0.13 4.01
CA GLY A 314 -8.50 0.53 4.96
C GLY A 314 -9.14 -0.67 5.66
N ILE A 315 -8.37 -1.70 5.97
CA ILE A 315 -8.73 -2.89 6.74
C ILE A 315 -7.95 -2.93 8.06
N ASN A 316 -8.36 -3.80 8.98
CA ASN A 316 -7.66 -3.93 10.25
C ASN A 316 -6.30 -4.62 10.08
N PRO A 317 -5.26 -4.21 10.84
CA PRO A 317 -3.93 -4.80 10.74
C PRO A 317 -3.90 -6.33 10.93
N GLU A 318 -4.79 -6.89 11.76
CA GLU A 318 -4.89 -8.34 12.01
C GLU A 318 -5.31 -9.13 10.76
N MET A 319 -5.94 -8.45 9.79
CA MET A 319 -6.31 -9.04 8.50
C MET A 319 -5.14 -9.07 7.50
N VAL A 320 -4.02 -8.43 7.84
CA VAL A 320 -2.80 -8.50 7.03
C VAL A 320 -1.87 -9.57 7.61
N LEU A 321 -1.72 -10.67 6.87
CA LEU A 321 -1.00 -11.86 7.29
C LEU A 321 0.50 -11.71 6.99
N PRO A 322 1.40 -11.97 7.94
CA PRO A 322 2.85 -11.87 7.73
C PRO A 322 3.40 -13.15 7.10
N THR A 323 2.87 -13.53 5.95
CA THR A 323 3.24 -14.77 5.24
C THR A 323 4.52 -14.66 4.43
N GLY A 324 5.02 -13.44 4.20
CA GLY A 324 6.00 -13.16 3.16
C GLY A 324 5.30 -12.91 1.81
N MET A 325 6.10 -12.57 0.81
CA MET A 325 5.64 -12.29 -0.55
C MET A 325 5.91 -13.50 -1.46
N PRO A 326 4.88 -14.17 -1.99
CA PRO A 326 5.01 -15.40 -2.79
C PRO A 326 6.06 -15.33 -3.93
N ARG A 327 6.17 -14.20 -4.61
CA ARG A 327 7.15 -14.01 -5.69
C ARG A 327 8.60 -14.11 -5.26
N LEU A 328 8.88 -14.02 -3.95
CA LEU A 328 10.23 -14.20 -3.43
C LEU A 328 10.63 -15.67 -3.34
N ASP A 329 9.70 -16.61 -3.40
CA ASP A 329 10.02 -18.04 -3.32
C ASP A 329 10.99 -18.43 -4.44
N SER A 330 10.71 -18.02 -5.68
CA SER A 330 11.61 -18.25 -6.82
C SER A 330 12.89 -17.41 -6.77
N PHE A 331 12.82 -16.18 -6.23
CA PHE A 331 13.97 -15.31 -6.10
C PHE A 331 14.98 -15.81 -5.07
N LEU A 332 14.51 -16.47 -4.01
CA LEU A 332 15.33 -17.00 -2.93
C LEU A 332 15.78 -18.44 -3.18
N ASP A 333 15.20 -19.15 -4.14
CA ASP A 333 15.56 -20.52 -4.48
C ASP A 333 16.97 -20.57 -5.09
N PRO A 334 17.93 -21.29 -4.48
CA PRO A 334 19.31 -21.30 -4.94
C PRO A 334 19.50 -21.87 -6.35
N GLU A 335 18.67 -22.85 -6.74
CA GLU A 335 18.73 -23.46 -8.06
C GLU A 335 18.24 -22.47 -9.12
N GLN A 336 17.12 -21.80 -8.88
CA GLN A 336 16.59 -20.77 -9.77
C GLN A 336 17.52 -19.55 -9.87
N GLN A 337 18.11 -19.11 -8.75
CA GLN A 337 19.16 -18.08 -8.77
C GLN A 337 20.35 -18.49 -9.66
N SER A 338 20.83 -19.71 -9.52
CA SER A 338 21.95 -20.22 -10.33
C SER A 338 21.61 -20.26 -11.82
N GLN A 339 20.42 -20.73 -12.16
CA GLN A 339 19.93 -20.79 -13.56
C GLN A 339 19.75 -19.38 -14.14
N SER A 340 19.09 -18.46 -13.43
CA SER A 340 18.90 -17.08 -13.86
C SER A 340 20.22 -16.34 -14.03
N ARG A 341 21.14 -16.50 -13.08
CA ARG A 341 22.48 -15.93 -13.17
C ARG A 341 23.27 -16.48 -14.36
N ALA A 342 23.24 -17.79 -14.59
CA ALA A 342 23.92 -18.39 -15.74
C ALA A 342 23.34 -17.90 -17.07
N LYS A 343 22.01 -17.82 -17.20
CA LYS A 343 21.33 -17.28 -18.37
C LYS A 343 21.73 -15.83 -18.66
N LEU A 344 21.73 -14.99 -17.61
CA LEU A 344 22.14 -13.58 -17.74
C LEU A 344 23.59 -13.45 -18.19
N LEU A 345 24.52 -14.18 -17.56
CA LEU A 345 25.94 -14.12 -17.86
C LEU A 345 26.29 -14.71 -19.24
N LEU A 346 25.52 -15.66 -19.73
CA LEU A 346 25.66 -16.17 -21.11
C LEU A 346 25.27 -15.09 -22.12
N ALA A 347 24.21 -14.33 -21.85
CA ALA A 347 23.78 -13.24 -22.73
C ALA A 347 24.67 -11.99 -22.62
N TYR A 348 25.24 -11.74 -21.45
CA TYR A 348 26.04 -10.54 -21.14
C TYR A 348 27.37 -10.91 -20.45
N PRO A 349 28.35 -11.53 -21.16
CA PRO A 349 29.58 -12.06 -20.54
C PRO A 349 30.45 -11.01 -19.86
N TYR A 350 30.33 -9.75 -20.24
CA TYR A 350 31.09 -8.65 -19.65
C TYR A 350 30.76 -8.41 -18.17
N LEU A 351 29.59 -8.84 -17.71
CA LEU A 351 29.16 -8.74 -16.30
C LEU A 351 29.98 -9.64 -15.36
N MET A 352 30.72 -10.63 -15.90
CA MET A 352 31.62 -11.49 -15.10
C MET A 352 32.97 -10.86 -14.82
N LYS A 353 33.35 -9.83 -15.58
CA LYS A 353 34.74 -9.37 -15.61
C LYS A 353 35.08 -8.34 -14.55
N ARG A 354 34.08 -7.66 -14.02
CA ARG A 354 34.23 -6.51 -13.13
C ARG A 354 33.09 -6.46 -12.10
N SER A 355 33.25 -5.59 -11.10
CA SER A 355 32.14 -5.25 -10.23
C SER A 355 31.04 -4.52 -11.01
N ASN A 356 29.80 -4.71 -10.61
CA ASN A 356 28.63 -4.17 -11.31
C ASN A 356 27.89 -3.17 -10.42
N ILE A 357 27.87 -1.92 -10.85
CA ILE A 357 27.07 -0.84 -10.24
C ILE A 357 25.78 -0.74 -11.05
N LEU A 358 24.64 -1.03 -10.41
CA LEU A 358 23.33 -0.95 -11.04
C LEU A 358 22.65 0.37 -10.69
N PHE A 359 22.31 1.15 -11.69
CA PHE A 359 21.47 2.34 -11.57
C PHE A 359 20.05 2.01 -12.02
N ALA A 360 19.11 1.95 -11.08
CA ALA A 360 17.72 1.57 -11.32
C ALA A 360 16.73 2.59 -10.69
N PRO A 361 16.56 3.75 -11.30
CA PRO A 361 15.74 4.82 -10.77
C PRO A 361 14.24 4.61 -11.02
N THR A 362 13.41 5.31 -10.26
CA THR A 362 12.00 5.48 -10.54
C THR A 362 11.80 6.50 -11.66
N TYR A 363 10.83 6.26 -12.55
CA TYR A 363 10.46 7.25 -13.58
C TYR A 363 9.79 8.48 -12.95
N ARG A 364 9.88 9.60 -13.65
CA ARG A 364 9.12 10.85 -13.41
C ARG A 364 7.97 10.92 -14.40
N GLY A 365 6.99 11.77 -14.12
CA GLY A 365 5.76 11.86 -14.90
C GLY A 365 4.58 11.13 -14.26
N ARG A 366 3.37 11.34 -14.78
CA ARG A 366 2.11 10.85 -14.18
C ARG A 366 1.69 9.47 -14.67
N ASN A 367 2.05 9.13 -15.88
CA ASN A 367 1.64 7.90 -16.56
C ASN A 367 2.69 7.47 -17.60
N LYS A 368 2.41 6.40 -18.35
CA LYS A 368 3.34 5.86 -19.35
C LYS A 368 3.68 6.85 -20.49
N ALA A 369 2.76 7.77 -20.83
CA ALA A 369 2.95 8.65 -21.98
C ALA A 369 3.91 9.81 -21.68
N ASP A 370 4.05 10.18 -20.42
CA ASP A 370 4.94 11.26 -19.96
C ASP A 370 6.10 10.73 -19.06
N ALA A 371 6.27 9.39 -19.04
CA ALA A 371 7.32 8.75 -18.24
C ALA A 371 8.72 9.08 -18.79
N HIS A 372 9.57 9.64 -17.94
CA HIS A 372 10.96 9.99 -18.25
C HIS A 372 11.85 9.90 -17.02
N TYR A 373 13.16 9.96 -17.24
CA TYR A 373 14.15 10.24 -16.20
C TYR A 373 15.03 11.40 -16.68
N PRO A 374 15.35 12.39 -15.84
CA PRO A 374 16.19 13.54 -16.23
C PRO A 374 17.66 13.08 -16.35
N VAL A 375 18.07 12.67 -17.56
CA VAL A 375 19.40 12.10 -17.86
C VAL A 375 20.51 13.11 -17.60
N ASP A 376 20.22 14.41 -17.66
CA ASP A 376 21.12 15.52 -17.31
C ASP A 376 21.59 15.49 -15.84
N LYS A 377 20.92 14.71 -14.99
CA LYS A 377 21.33 14.47 -13.59
C LYS A 377 22.43 13.41 -13.46
N LEU A 378 22.82 12.78 -14.58
CA LEU A 378 23.91 11.81 -14.65
C LEU A 378 25.04 12.37 -15.52
N ASP A 379 26.19 12.65 -14.93
CA ASP A 379 27.41 13.00 -15.66
C ASP A 379 28.10 11.72 -16.12
N LEU A 380 27.86 11.32 -17.38
CA LEU A 380 28.40 10.07 -17.95
C LEU A 380 29.92 10.06 -18.06
N ASP A 381 30.56 11.22 -18.23
CA ASP A 381 32.00 11.34 -18.28
C ASP A 381 32.63 10.98 -16.93
N ARG A 382 32.04 11.51 -15.86
CA ARG A 382 32.48 11.21 -14.49
C ARG A 382 32.15 9.77 -14.09
N ILE A 383 31.01 9.23 -14.53
CA ILE A 383 30.64 7.82 -14.31
C ILE A 383 31.64 6.93 -15.03
N TYR A 384 31.98 7.23 -16.27
CA TYR A 384 32.96 6.45 -17.01
C TYR A 384 34.34 6.46 -16.33
N LYS A 385 34.81 7.64 -15.89
CA LYS A 385 36.06 7.75 -15.12
C LYS A 385 35.99 6.92 -13.83
N LEU A 386 34.91 7.00 -13.08
CA LEU A 386 34.68 6.20 -11.87
C LEU A 386 34.76 4.69 -12.19
N CYS A 387 34.15 4.26 -13.30
CA CYS A 387 34.21 2.87 -13.75
C CYS A 387 35.64 2.41 -14.09
N LEU A 388 36.46 3.29 -14.65
CA LEU A 388 37.86 3.01 -14.89
C LEU A 388 38.65 2.90 -13.59
N ASP A 389 38.45 3.86 -12.67
CA ASP A 389 39.20 3.94 -11.39
C ASP A 389 38.85 2.76 -10.45
N LYS A 390 37.60 2.29 -10.45
CA LYS A 390 37.09 1.19 -9.59
C LYS A 390 37.09 -0.18 -10.29
N ASP A 391 37.54 -0.29 -11.54
CA ASP A 391 37.36 -1.47 -12.40
C ASP A 391 35.94 -2.04 -12.35
N ALA A 392 34.95 -1.17 -12.62
CA ALA A 392 33.55 -1.48 -12.55
C ALA A 392 32.84 -1.33 -13.91
N ASN A 393 31.69 -1.98 -14.01
CA ASN A 393 30.66 -1.71 -15.01
C ASN A 393 29.56 -0.82 -14.37
N PHE A 394 28.96 0.07 -15.15
CA PHE A 394 27.78 0.83 -14.78
C PHE A 394 26.60 0.39 -15.64
N ILE A 395 25.58 -0.19 -15.00
CA ILE A 395 24.40 -0.75 -15.66
C ILE A 395 23.24 0.20 -15.42
N ILE A 396 22.62 0.69 -16.49
CA ILE A 396 21.42 1.52 -16.43
C ILE A 396 20.21 0.62 -16.69
N LYS A 397 19.28 0.60 -15.76
CA LYS A 397 18.01 -0.15 -15.85
C LYS A 397 16.84 0.77 -15.54
N ASN A 398 16.43 1.54 -16.53
CA ASN A 398 15.27 2.42 -16.40
C ASN A 398 13.96 1.60 -16.21
N HIS A 399 12.94 2.28 -15.69
CA HIS A 399 11.61 1.71 -15.57
C HIS A 399 11.05 1.38 -16.97
N PRO A 400 10.32 0.27 -17.18
CA PRO A 400 9.78 -0.15 -18.49
C PRO A 400 8.85 0.87 -19.18
N PHE A 401 8.40 1.90 -18.48
CA PHE A 401 7.62 2.99 -19.09
C PHE A 401 8.51 3.97 -19.88
N ILE A 402 9.81 4.01 -19.61
CA ILE A 402 10.78 4.83 -20.35
C ILE A 402 11.20 4.03 -21.58
N THR A 403 10.82 4.51 -22.75
CA THR A 403 11.09 3.83 -24.03
C THR A 403 12.29 4.41 -24.76
N GLU A 404 12.70 5.62 -24.41
CA GLU A 404 13.88 6.25 -25.02
C GLU A 404 15.17 5.68 -24.41
N PRO A 405 16.11 5.23 -25.26
CA PRO A 405 17.39 4.73 -24.77
C PRO A 405 18.24 5.88 -24.18
N VAL A 406 19.07 5.54 -23.22
CA VAL A 406 20.05 6.50 -22.69
C VAL A 406 21.12 6.79 -23.76
N PRO A 407 21.44 8.06 -24.07
CA PRO A 407 22.44 8.41 -25.09
C PRO A 407 23.84 8.18 -24.54
N ILE A 408 24.33 6.92 -24.55
CA ILE A 408 25.66 6.54 -24.10
C ILE A 408 26.64 6.77 -25.26
N PRO A 409 27.70 7.62 -25.09
CA PRO A 409 28.76 7.79 -26.06
C PRO A 409 29.43 6.46 -26.42
N GLU A 410 29.87 6.31 -27.68
CA GLU A 410 30.45 5.06 -28.19
C GLU A 410 31.69 4.64 -27.37
N GLU A 411 32.52 5.61 -27.02
CA GLU A 411 33.75 5.45 -26.23
C GLU A 411 33.49 4.97 -24.78
N TYR A 412 32.24 5.04 -24.26
CA TYR A 412 31.92 4.61 -22.91
C TYR A 412 31.25 3.23 -22.86
N ARG A 413 30.95 2.64 -24.03
CA ARG A 413 30.19 1.37 -24.13
C ARG A 413 30.97 0.13 -23.71
N ASP A 414 32.23 0.27 -23.37
CA ASP A 414 33.01 -0.80 -22.74
C ASP A 414 32.80 -0.91 -21.22
N ARG A 415 32.14 0.09 -20.60
CA ARG A 415 31.90 0.20 -19.17
C ARG A 415 30.44 0.56 -18.80
N ILE A 416 29.74 1.29 -19.65
CA ILE A 416 28.37 1.75 -19.38
C ILE A 416 27.41 1.01 -20.32
N PHE A 417 26.40 0.34 -19.72
CA PHE A 417 25.50 -0.53 -20.45
C PHE A 417 24.03 -0.17 -20.15
N ASP A 418 23.22 0.03 -21.19
CA ASP A 418 21.77 0.17 -21.05
C ASP A 418 21.10 -1.21 -21.14
N MET A 419 20.60 -1.68 -20.00
CA MET A 419 19.83 -2.92 -19.86
C MET A 419 18.34 -2.65 -19.62
N THR A 420 17.82 -1.48 -19.99
CA THR A 420 16.39 -1.13 -19.82
C THR A 420 15.48 -2.16 -20.48
N SER A 421 15.85 -2.72 -21.61
CA SER A 421 15.09 -3.75 -22.34
C SER A 421 15.12 -5.15 -21.69
N TYR A 422 16.04 -5.42 -20.76
CA TYR A 422 16.06 -6.70 -20.05
C TYR A 422 14.82 -6.81 -19.14
N GLU A 423 14.08 -7.91 -19.23
CA GLU A 423 12.74 -8.00 -18.65
C GLU A 423 12.77 -8.02 -17.11
N ASN A 424 13.56 -8.91 -16.52
CA ASN A 424 13.53 -9.20 -15.09
C ASN A 424 14.72 -8.55 -14.34
N ILE A 425 14.47 -7.46 -13.63
CA ILE A 425 15.49 -6.79 -12.81
C ILE A 425 16.10 -7.70 -11.73
N ASN A 426 15.35 -8.68 -11.23
CA ASN A 426 15.82 -9.59 -10.19
C ASN A 426 17.01 -10.46 -10.67
N ASP A 427 17.07 -10.79 -11.96
CA ASP A 427 18.21 -11.50 -12.52
C ASP A 427 19.48 -10.60 -12.51
N ILE A 428 19.31 -9.30 -12.76
CA ILE A 428 20.41 -8.33 -12.71
C ILE A 428 20.92 -8.18 -11.27
N PHE A 429 20.03 -8.24 -10.27
CA PHE A 429 20.42 -8.19 -8.85
C PHE A 429 21.39 -9.29 -8.45
N LEU A 430 21.32 -10.48 -9.08
CA LEU A 430 22.21 -11.60 -8.80
C LEU A 430 23.68 -11.34 -9.19
N VAL A 431 23.93 -10.32 -10.00
CA VAL A 431 25.29 -9.92 -10.42
C VAL A 431 25.65 -8.51 -9.97
N THR A 432 24.75 -7.80 -9.30
CA THR A 432 24.95 -6.43 -8.84
C THR A 432 25.76 -6.40 -7.55
N ASP A 433 26.74 -5.52 -7.45
CA ASP A 433 27.54 -5.28 -6.24
C ASP A 433 27.15 -4.01 -5.48
N LEU A 434 26.66 -3.00 -6.20
CA LEU A 434 26.10 -1.77 -5.63
C LEU A 434 24.83 -1.37 -6.39
N LEU A 435 23.73 -1.14 -5.67
CA LEU A 435 22.50 -0.58 -6.24
C LEU A 435 22.44 0.93 -5.98
N ILE A 436 22.29 1.71 -7.04
CA ILE A 436 21.93 3.13 -6.96
C ILE A 436 20.47 3.25 -7.39
N THR A 437 19.63 3.78 -6.55
CA THR A 437 18.20 3.96 -6.82
C THR A 437 17.67 5.24 -6.15
N ASP A 438 16.36 5.41 -6.10
CA ASP A 438 15.71 6.54 -5.44
C ASP A 438 14.46 6.07 -4.65
N TYR A 439 13.26 6.14 -5.21
CA TYR A 439 11.98 5.80 -4.57
C TYR A 439 11.42 4.46 -5.02
N SER A 440 12.26 3.56 -5.51
CA SER A 440 11.85 2.27 -6.05
C SER A 440 11.48 1.27 -4.97
N SER A 441 10.45 0.45 -5.23
CA SER A 441 10.11 -0.68 -4.36
C SER A 441 11.04 -1.89 -4.55
N SER A 442 11.90 -1.88 -5.56
CA SER A 442 12.87 -2.96 -5.85
C SER A 442 13.95 -3.13 -4.78
N ILE A 443 14.11 -2.13 -3.91
CA ILE A 443 14.95 -2.25 -2.72
C ILE A 443 14.52 -3.40 -1.79
N TYR A 444 13.27 -3.80 -1.86
CA TYR A 444 12.74 -4.89 -1.05
C TYR A 444 13.40 -6.22 -1.43
N GLU A 445 13.45 -6.54 -2.71
CA GLU A 445 14.14 -7.72 -3.22
C GLU A 445 15.65 -7.59 -3.05
N PHE A 446 16.21 -6.43 -3.43
CA PHE A 446 17.66 -6.25 -3.40
C PHE A 446 18.24 -6.30 -1.98
N SER A 447 17.49 -5.88 -0.97
CA SER A 447 17.95 -5.97 0.44
C SER A 447 18.28 -7.39 0.86
N LEU A 448 17.63 -8.40 0.26
CA LEU A 448 17.89 -9.82 0.51
C LEU A 448 19.23 -10.32 -0.10
N MET A 449 19.83 -9.55 -0.99
CA MET A 449 21.17 -9.84 -1.54
C MET A 449 22.28 -9.49 -0.55
N ASN A 450 21.98 -8.77 0.53
CA ASN A 450 22.96 -8.28 1.49
C ASN A 450 24.11 -7.51 0.83
N LYS A 451 23.76 -6.57 -0.06
CA LYS A 451 24.64 -5.72 -0.83
C LYS A 451 24.33 -4.24 -0.54
N PRO A 452 25.32 -3.34 -0.69
CA PRO A 452 25.14 -1.91 -0.41
C PRO A 452 24.17 -1.24 -1.40
N MET A 453 23.52 -0.18 -0.91
CA MET A 453 22.63 0.68 -1.69
C MET A 453 22.93 2.16 -1.48
N LEU A 454 22.78 2.95 -2.53
CA LEU A 454 22.77 4.42 -2.48
C LEU A 454 21.45 4.95 -3.01
N PHE A 455 20.95 6.00 -2.36
CA PHE A 455 19.68 6.62 -2.68
C PHE A 455 19.93 8.02 -3.25
N TYR A 456 19.92 8.14 -4.59
CA TYR A 456 20.10 9.42 -5.28
C TYR A 456 18.78 10.16 -5.38
N ALA A 457 18.46 10.94 -4.35
CA ALA A 457 17.16 11.57 -4.13
C ALA A 457 17.22 13.11 -4.34
N PHE A 458 17.74 13.56 -5.47
CA PHE A 458 17.98 14.98 -5.79
C PHE A 458 16.69 15.82 -5.88
N ASP A 459 15.54 15.19 -6.11
CA ASP A 459 14.22 15.84 -6.26
C ASP A 459 13.21 15.38 -5.21
N ARG A 460 13.67 14.94 -4.02
CA ARG A 460 12.83 14.31 -2.99
C ARG A 460 11.59 15.14 -2.63
N ASP A 461 11.76 16.43 -2.39
CA ASP A 461 10.65 17.28 -1.93
C ASP A 461 9.59 17.46 -3.01
N GLU A 462 10.00 17.62 -4.27
CA GLU A 462 9.11 17.69 -5.42
C GLU A 462 8.37 16.36 -5.61
N TYR A 463 9.11 15.25 -5.65
CA TYR A 463 8.54 13.92 -5.81
C TYR A 463 7.56 13.56 -4.68
N CYS A 464 7.90 13.91 -3.43
CA CYS A 464 7.05 13.71 -2.27
C CYS A 464 5.76 14.55 -2.37
N SER A 465 5.84 15.81 -2.85
CA SER A 465 4.66 16.68 -3.02
C SER A 465 3.67 16.13 -4.05
N GLU A 466 4.16 15.50 -5.12
CA GLU A 466 3.33 14.93 -6.19
C GLU A 466 2.75 13.55 -5.85
N ARG A 467 3.57 12.65 -5.31
CA ARG A 467 3.21 11.24 -5.08
C ARG A 467 2.75 10.96 -3.67
N GLY A 468 3.27 11.71 -2.68
CA GLY A 468 3.11 11.46 -1.27
C GLY A 468 3.86 10.21 -0.80
N PHE A 469 4.39 10.26 0.41
CA PHE A 469 4.93 9.09 1.08
C PHE A 469 4.08 8.78 2.31
N HIS A 470 3.83 7.51 2.58
CA HIS A 470 3.13 7.09 3.79
C HIS A 470 4.06 6.41 4.81
N ARG A 471 5.33 6.26 4.43
CA ARG A 471 6.44 5.94 5.34
C ARG A 471 7.43 7.10 5.30
N ASP A 472 8.02 7.42 6.43
CA ASP A 472 9.13 8.35 6.45
C ASP A 472 10.28 7.78 5.62
N TYR A 473 10.75 8.55 4.64
CA TYR A 473 11.73 8.06 3.67
C TYR A 473 13.09 7.82 4.33
N GLU A 474 13.57 8.78 5.13
CA GLU A 474 14.92 8.73 5.71
C GLU A 474 15.12 7.54 6.65
N SER A 475 14.12 7.23 7.46
CA SER A 475 14.17 6.11 8.43
C SER A 475 13.78 4.75 7.83
N ASN A 476 13.44 4.69 6.54
CA ASN A 476 12.99 3.46 5.90
C ASN A 476 13.76 3.08 4.62
N VAL A 477 14.86 3.76 4.30
CA VAL A 477 15.75 3.36 3.20
C VAL A 477 16.95 2.56 3.74
N PRO A 478 17.32 1.47 3.08
CA PRO A 478 18.43 0.60 3.51
C PRO A 478 19.79 1.06 2.99
N GLY A 479 20.15 2.33 3.20
CA GLY A 479 21.44 2.87 2.76
C GLY A 479 21.52 4.37 2.85
N ARG A 480 22.63 4.93 2.37
CA ARG A 480 22.91 6.36 2.41
C ARG A 480 22.08 7.12 1.38
N ILE A 481 21.49 8.24 1.79
CA ILE A 481 20.80 9.19 0.91
C ILE A 481 21.80 10.26 0.49
N VAL A 482 21.83 10.56 -0.82
CA VAL A 482 22.60 11.64 -1.44
C VAL A 482 21.68 12.48 -2.31
N THR A 483 21.91 13.79 -2.33
CA THR A 483 21.03 14.74 -3.03
C THR A 483 21.69 15.42 -4.22
N THR A 484 23.00 15.32 -4.31
CA THR A 484 23.79 15.86 -5.42
C THR A 484 24.60 14.76 -6.12
N PHE A 485 24.95 14.99 -7.37
CA PHE A 485 25.80 14.06 -8.12
C PHE A 485 27.23 13.97 -7.53
N ASP A 486 27.72 15.07 -6.97
CA ASP A 486 29.02 15.10 -6.28
C ASP A 486 29.02 14.19 -5.05
N GLU A 487 27.97 14.27 -4.22
CA GLU A 487 27.80 13.38 -3.06
C GLU A 487 27.70 11.91 -3.49
N LEU A 488 27.01 11.61 -4.63
CA LEU A 488 26.89 10.27 -5.16
C LEU A 488 28.28 9.69 -5.52
N VAL A 489 29.06 10.43 -6.30
CA VAL A 489 30.39 10.02 -6.72
C VAL A 489 31.33 9.88 -5.51
N ASP A 490 31.29 10.82 -4.61
CA ASP A 490 32.05 10.81 -3.36
C ASP A 490 31.75 9.59 -2.50
N ALA A 491 30.47 9.25 -2.31
CA ALA A 491 30.03 8.09 -1.55
C ALA A 491 30.58 6.78 -2.15
N ILE A 492 30.61 6.67 -3.49
CA ILE A 492 31.15 5.49 -4.17
C ILE A 492 32.68 5.41 -4.00
N TYR A 493 33.41 6.52 -4.14
CA TYR A 493 34.86 6.50 -3.93
C TYR A 493 35.25 6.15 -2.51
N LYS A 494 34.50 6.65 -1.50
CA LYS A 494 34.73 6.41 -0.07
C LYS A 494 34.13 5.10 0.45
N GLU A 495 33.32 4.43 -0.37
CA GLU A 495 32.54 3.23 0.00
C GLU A 495 31.62 3.49 1.22
N ASP A 496 31.11 4.72 1.33
CA ASP A 496 30.27 5.17 2.40
C ASP A 496 28.79 4.99 2.02
N TYR A 497 28.29 3.80 2.32
CA TYR A 497 26.95 3.35 1.91
C TYR A 497 25.96 3.27 3.09
N GLU A 498 26.40 3.49 4.32
CA GLU A 498 25.63 3.20 5.53
C GLU A 498 25.07 1.76 5.51
N PHE A 499 25.94 0.80 5.22
CA PHE A 499 25.56 -0.59 4.88
C PHE A 499 24.84 -1.31 6.02
N GLU A 500 25.07 -0.94 7.27
CA GLU A 500 24.39 -1.44 8.46
C GLU A 500 22.86 -1.29 8.38
N LYS A 501 22.36 -0.28 7.67
CA LYS A 501 20.93 -0.06 7.45
C LYS A 501 20.26 -1.17 6.65
N VAL A 502 21.02 -1.95 5.86
CA VAL A 502 20.47 -3.09 5.13
C VAL A 502 19.96 -4.15 6.09
N ALA A 503 20.73 -4.50 7.11
CA ALA A 503 20.34 -5.48 8.12
C ALA A 503 19.11 -5.02 8.93
N GLU A 504 19.07 -3.74 9.33
CA GLU A 504 17.92 -3.15 10.03
C GLU A 504 16.65 -3.17 9.16
N TYR A 505 16.81 -2.85 7.88
CA TYR A 505 15.71 -2.90 6.92
C TYR A 505 15.17 -4.33 6.75
N VAL A 506 16.06 -5.31 6.63
CA VAL A 506 15.69 -6.73 6.51
C VAL A 506 14.95 -7.20 7.75
N ASP A 507 15.45 -6.94 8.96
CA ASP A 507 14.80 -7.27 10.22
C ASP A 507 13.41 -6.62 10.39
N LYS A 508 13.24 -5.42 9.84
CA LYS A 508 11.95 -4.73 9.87
C LYS A 508 10.95 -5.30 8.87
N ASN A 509 11.39 -5.65 7.68
CA ASN A 509 10.50 -5.94 6.55
C ASN A 509 10.23 -7.44 6.33
N PHE A 510 11.01 -8.33 6.94
CA PHE A 510 10.88 -9.78 6.74
C PHE A 510 10.87 -10.52 8.09
N ASP A 511 9.77 -11.24 8.38
CA ASP A 511 9.73 -12.17 9.51
C ASP A 511 10.42 -13.49 9.17
N ARG A 512 10.46 -13.84 7.87
CA ARG A 512 11.07 -15.07 7.33
C ARG A 512 11.68 -14.81 5.96
N ILE A 513 12.83 -15.40 5.75
CA ILE A 513 13.58 -15.36 4.49
C ILE A 513 13.78 -16.82 4.05
N ASP A 514 12.83 -17.33 3.29
CA ASP A 514 12.80 -18.70 2.78
C ASP A 514 11.95 -18.78 1.49
N CYS A 515 11.87 -19.96 0.87
CA CYS A 515 11.15 -20.22 -0.38
C CYS A 515 9.72 -20.77 -0.15
N HIS A 516 9.06 -20.43 0.96
CA HIS A 516 7.80 -21.05 1.38
C HIS A 516 6.67 -20.04 1.64
N ALA A 517 6.75 -18.82 1.09
CA ALA A 517 5.72 -17.81 1.30
C ALA A 517 4.38 -18.23 0.64
N SER A 518 4.43 -18.82 -0.57
CA SER A 518 3.24 -19.33 -1.27
C SER A 518 2.52 -20.41 -0.47
N GLU A 519 3.28 -21.37 0.06
CA GLU A 519 2.75 -22.45 0.92
C GLU A 519 2.07 -21.87 2.17
N ARG A 520 2.70 -20.88 2.84
CA ARG A 520 2.12 -20.22 4.02
C ARG A 520 0.82 -19.48 3.71
N VAL A 521 0.74 -18.81 2.57
CA VAL A 521 -0.50 -18.14 2.13
C VAL A 521 -1.61 -19.17 1.93
N ILE A 522 -1.34 -20.24 1.18
CA ILE A 522 -2.32 -21.30 0.90
C ILE A 522 -2.76 -21.98 2.20
N LYS A 523 -1.82 -22.32 3.08
CA LYS A 523 -2.13 -22.90 4.37
C LYS A 523 -3.03 -22.01 5.20
N ALA A 524 -2.66 -20.74 5.39
CA ALA A 524 -3.42 -19.79 6.22
C ALA A 524 -4.83 -19.52 5.68
N ILE A 525 -5.02 -19.54 4.36
CA ILE A 525 -6.30 -19.20 3.73
C ILE A 525 -7.18 -20.43 3.49
N LEU A 526 -6.60 -21.54 3.03
CA LEU A 526 -7.38 -22.69 2.57
C LEU A 526 -7.39 -23.87 3.54
N LYS A 527 -6.37 -24.02 4.41
CA LYS A 527 -6.26 -25.16 5.32
C LYS A 527 -6.69 -24.81 6.75
N ASP A 528 -6.08 -23.78 7.35
CA ASP A 528 -6.29 -23.46 8.79
C ASP A 528 -7.67 -22.84 9.10
N ARG A 529 -8.44 -22.45 8.08
CA ARG A 529 -9.77 -21.82 8.22
C ARG A 529 -10.90 -22.60 7.58
N GLY A 530 -10.63 -23.80 7.16
CA GLY A 530 -11.60 -24.71 6.54
C GLY A 530 -12.17 -25.76 7.50
N GLU A 531 -11.79 -25.70 8.78
CA GLU A 531 -12.32 -26.54 9.86
C GLU A 531 -13.40 -25.84 10.68
#